data_2e60f818e96df59db1dfdbb3dacb1bdf
#
_entry.id   2e60f818e96df59db1dfdbb3dacb1bdf
#
_cell.length_a   1.000
_cell.length_b   1.000
_cell.length_c   1.000
_cell.angle_alpha   90.00
_cell.angle_beta   90.00
_cell.angle_gamma   90.00
#
_symmetry.space_group_name_H-M   'P 1'
#
loop_
_entity.id
_entity.type
_entity.pdbx_description
1 polymer ?
#
loop_
_entity_poly.entity_id
_entity_poly.type
_entity_poly.pdbx_seq_one_letter_code
_entity_poly.pdbx_strand_id
1 'polypeptide(L)'
;ILNDPEIGVVAEVMGGTKPAYEFTKQLLEAGKSVVTSNKELVAKHGTELLKIAKDNNVNYLFEASVGGGIPIIRPLYTSLAANELTDIYGILNGTTNYILTQMIKEGETFENALKGAQENGYAEKDPTADIEGHDTCRKTAILASLAFGKFVDSDEIPCDGITKVTLEDVEYAAKFGAVIKLLGITSRAENGVYAMVCPAILDSSHPLAGIDDVFNGIMVRGEGLGDVMFYGRGAGALPTASAVLSDIIDTVKHKDKHIRLGWSLSLIHISEPTRR
;
A
#
# COMPACT_ATOMS: atom_id res chain seq x y z
N ILE A 1 19.84 22.06 5.16
CA ILE A 1 19.75 20.60 5.26
C ILE A 1 20.77 19.96 4.31
N LEU A 2 20.72 20.26 3.00
CA LEU A 2 21.53 19.58 1.97
C LEU A 2 23.05 19.66 2.26
N ASN A 3 23.54 20.84 2.61
CA ASN A 3 24.97 21.11 2.84
C ASN A 3 25.42 20.95 4.30
N ASP A 4 24.53 20.50 5.18
CA ASP A 4 24.86 20.33 6.59
C ASP A 4 25.43 18.91 6.83
N PRO A 5 26.71 18.76 7.22
CA PRO A 5 27.34 17.46 7.40
C PRO A 5 26.82 16.70 8.63
N GLU A 6 26.17 17.39 9.58
CA GLU A 6 25.63 16.73 10.79
C GLU A 6 24.29 16.04 10.52
N ILE A 7 23.58 16.41 9.43
CA ILE A 7 22.32 15.80 9.06
C ILE A 7 22.58 14.59 8.15
N GLY A 8 22.39 13.39 8.67
CA GLY A 8 22.57 12.13 7.94
C GLY A 8 21.26 11.50 7.42
N VAL A 9 20.11 11.82 8.01
CA VAL A 9 18.79 11.28 7.67
C VAL A 9 17.76 12.40 7.58
N VAL A 10 16.93 12.37 6.56
CA VAL A 10 15.85 13.34 6.34
C VAL A 10 14.51 12.62 6.19
N ALA A 11 13.47 13.09 6.88
CA ALA A 11 12.11 12.61 6.69
C ALA A 11 11.39 13.51 5.65
N GLU A 12 10.97 12.93 4.54
CA GLU A 12 10.10 13.54 3.54
C GLU A 12 8.65 13.16 3.85
N VAL A 13 7.83 14.14 4.19
CA VAL A 13 6.43 13.96 4.59
C VAL A 13 5.49 14.93 3.84
N MET A 14 5.90 15.33 2.64
CA MET A 14 5.09 16.18 1.75
C MET A 14 4.06 15.33 0.99
N GLY A 15 3.08 15.96 0.42
CA GLY A 15 2.14 15.34 -0.51
C GLY A 15 2.54 15.56 -1.97
N GLY A 16 2.06 14.68 -2.86
CA GLY A 16 2.32 14.76 -4.29
C GLY A 16 3.75 14.39 -4.69
N THR A 17 4.07 14.49 -5.98
CA THR A 17 5.39 14.12 -6.50
C THR A 17 6.35 15.30 -6.60
N LYS A 18 5.86 16.52 -6.86
CA LYS A 18 6.67 17.74 -6.93
C LYS A 18 6.32 18.66 -5.76
N PRO A 19 7.28 19.20 -5.03
CA PRO A 19 8.74 19.13 -5.18
C PRO A 19 9.42 17.93 -4.48
N ALA A 20 8.63 16.99 -3.90
CA ALA A 20 9.14 15.87 -3.12
C ALA A 20 10.22 15.04 -3.85
N TYR A 21 10.01 14.76 -5.14
CA TYR A 21 10.98 14.04 -5.97
C TYR A 21 12.33 14.77 -6.06
N GLU A 22 12.30 16.07 -6.40
CA GLU A 22 13.50 16.86 -6.57
C GLU A 22 14.34 16.93 -5.28
N PHE A 23 13.68 17.14 -4.15
CA PHE A 23 14.36 17.22 -2.86
C PHE A 23 14.90 15.85 -2.43
N THR A 24 14.11 14.79 -2.59
CA THR A 24 14.54 13.42 -2.25
C THR A 24 15.75 13.02 -3.09
N LYS A 25 15.71 13.26 -4.40
CA LYS A 25 16.82 12.99 -5.31
C LYS A 25 18.10 13.70 -4.89
N GLN A 26 18.04 15.04 -4.70
CA GLN A 26 19.19 15.84 -4.27
C GLN A 26 19.78 15.37 -2.93
N LEU A 27 18.93 14.99 -1.98
CA LEU A 27 19.38 14.47 -0.68
C LEU A 27 20.12 13.15 -0.81
N LEU A 28 19.57 12.20 -1.58
CA LEU A 28 20.20 10.90 -1.83
C LEU A 28 21.54 11.06 -2.59
N GLU A 29 21.60 11.93 -3.61
CA GLU A 29 22.82 12.26 -4.37
C GLU A 29 23.88 12.94 -3.48
N ALA A 30 23.45 13.70 -2.45
CA ALA A 30 24.35 14.31 -1.45
C ALA A 30 24.78 13.35 -0.33
N GLY A 31 24.48 12.06 -0.44
CA GLY A 31 24.88 11.06 0.55
C GLY A 31 24.03 11.08 1.82
N LYS A 32 22.80 11.59 1.78
CA LYS A 32 21.86 11.59 2.91
C LYS A 32 20.78 10.54 2.71
N SER A 33 20.51 9.76 3.72
CA SER A 33 19.39 8.82 3.72
C SER A 33 18.07 9.57 3.81
N VAL A 34 17.04 9.04 3.14
CA VAL A 34 15.68 9.61 3.17
C VAL A 34 14.69 8.54 3.61
N VAL A 35 13.77 8.93 4.49
CA VAL A 35 12.60 8.13 4.86
C VAL A 35 11.34 8.88 4.46
N THR A 36 10.32 8.18 3.94
CA THR A 36 9.13 8.86 3.44
C THR A 36 7.82 8.13 3.75
N SER A 37 6.74 8.91 3.89
CA SER A 37 5.36 8.42 3.91
C SER A 37 4.63 8.63 2.57
N ASN A 38 5.30 9.21 1.58
CA ASN A 38 4.71 9.65 0.33
C ASN A 38 4.54 8.50 -0.67
N LYS A 39 3.41 7.82 -0.60
CA LYS A 39 3.09 6.70 -1.48
C LYS A 39 3.09 7.04 -2.97
N GLU A 40 2.71 8.27 -3.32
CA GLU A 40 2.68 8.70 -4.71
C GLU A 40 4.10 8.86 -5.27
N LEU A 41 5.00 9.44 -4.48
CA LEU A 41 6.42 9.51 -4.82
C LEU A 41 7.03 8.12 -4.99
N VAL A 42 6.76 7.22 -4.05
CA VAL A 42 7.30 5.85 -4.09
C VAL A 42 6.75 5.07 -5.27
N ALA A 43 5.42 5.12 -5.53
CA ALA A 43 4.82 4.39 -6.64
C ALA A 43 5.35 4.84 -8.00
N LYS A 44 5.59 6.15 -8.19
CA LYS A 44 6.06 6.71 -9.48
C LYS A 44 7.57 6.69 -9.66
N HIS A 45 8.32 6.98 -8.61
CA HIS A 45 9.77 7.23 -8.69
C HIS A 45 10.60 6.28 -7.80
N GLY A 46 9.96 5.32 -7.11
CA GLY A 46 10.64 4.43 -6.17
C GLY A 46 11.84 3.72 -6.76
N THR A 47 11.70 3.21 -7.98
CA THR A 47 12.77 2.49 -8.67
C THR A 47 14.02 3.35 -8.91
N GLU A 48 13.83 4.58 -9.39
CA GLU A 48 14.94 5.52 -9.63
C GLU A 48 15.58 5.95 -8.31
N LEU A 49 14.76 6.31 -7.32
CA LEU A 49 15.24 6.76 -6.00
C LEU A 49 15.98 5.67 -5.25
N LEU A 50 15.51 4.42 -5.32
CA LEU A 50 16.22 3.25 -4.77
C LEU A 50 17.57 3.01 -5.46
N LYS A 51 17.63 3.22 -6.79
CA LYS A 51 18.90 3.13 -7.52
C LYS A 51 19.87 4.21 -7.08
N ILE A 52 19.42 5.48 -6.97
CA ILE A 52 20.26 6.59 -6.50
C ILE A 52 20.77 6.32 -5.08
N ALA A 53 19.88 5.86 -4.18
CA ALA A 53 20.26 5.50 -2.82
C ALA A 53 21.35 4.42 -2.79
N LYS A 54 21.20 3.36 -3.60
CA LYS A 54 22.19 2.30 -3.74
C LYS A 54 23.52 2.83 -4.27
N ASP A 55 23.51 3.63 -5.33
CA ASP A 55 24.72 4.15 -5.99
C ASP A 55 25.51 5.07 -5.05
N ASN A 56 24.84 5.75 -4.10
CA ASN A 56 25.44 6.62 -3.08
C ASN A 56 25.64 5.94 -1.71
N ASN A 57 25.36 4.64 -1.60
CA ASN A 57 25.47 3.86 -0.34
C ASN A 57 24.68 4.45 0.83
N VAL A 58 23.49 4.99 0.56
CA VAL A 58 22.52 5.52 1.54
C VAL A 58 21.22 4.74 1.49
N ASN A 59 20.29 5.03 2.38
CA ASN A 59 19.01 4.33 2.49
C ASN A 59 17.85 5.21 2.02
N TYR A 60 16.92 4.61 1.27
CA TYR A 60 15.61 5.18 0.96
C TYR A 60 14.56 4.21 1.48
N LEU A 61 13.89 4.54 2.60
CA LEU A 61 12.91 3.69 3.28
C LEU A 61 11.53 4.35 3.28
N PHE A 62 10.48 3.54 3.21
CA PHE A 62 9.13 4.03 2.98
C PHE A 62 8.03 3.17 3.63
N GLU A 63 8.30 2.60 4.83
CA GLU A 63 7.31 1.79 5.58
C GLU A 63 5.96 2.50 5.69
N ALA A 64 5.97 3.80 5.95
CA ALA A 64 4.77 4.62 6.12
C ALA A 64 3.97 4.86 4.84
N SER A 65 4.46 4.45 3.67
CA SER A 65 3.77 4.63 2.38
C SER A 65 2.63 3.63 2.16
N VAL A 66 2.66 2.47 2.83
CA VAL A 66 1.62 1.43 2.74
C VAL A 66 1.26 0.95 4.13
N GLY A 67 -0.05 0.82 4.41
CA GLY A 67 -0.54 0.24 5.66
C GLY A 67 -0.44 1.15 6.89
N GLY A 68 0.04 2.38 6.75
CA GLY A 68 0.15 3.33 7.86
C GLY A 68 0.97 2.79 9.02
N GLY A 69 0.31 2.36 10.10
CA GLY A 69 0.96 1.74 11.26
C GLY A 69 1.18 0.23 11.15
N ILE A 70 0.71 -0.41 10.08
CA ILE A 70 0.92 -1.83 9.84
C ILE A 70 2.33 -2.03 9.30
N PRO A 71 3.21 -2.80 9.99
CA PRO A 71 4.53 -3.10 9.47
C PRO A 71 4.43 -4.15 8.35
N ILE A 72 4.47 -3.74 7.09
CA ILE A 72 4.35 -4.64 5.94
C ILE A 72 5.59 -4.61 5.04
N ILE A 73 6.13 -3.42 4.75
CA ILE A 73 7.23 -3.29 3.80
C ILE A 73 8.50 -3.96 4.35
N ARG A 74 8.89 -3.66 5.60
CA ARG A 74 10.06 -4.28 6.22
C ARG A 74 9.94 -5.79 6.35
N PRO A 75 8.83 -6.39 6.82
CA PRO A 75 8.66 -7.84 6.80
C PRO A 75 8.86 -8.48 5.44
N LEU A 76 8.43 -7.87 4.34
CA LEU A 76 8.60 -8.43 3.00
C LEU A 76 10.07 -8.67 2.65
N TYR A 77 10.99 -7.75 2.99
CA TYR A 77 12.40 -7.89 2.66
C TYR A 77 13.27 -8.41 3.83
N THR A 78 12.70 -8.63 5.02
CA THR A 78 13.41 -9.19 6.18
C THR A 78 12.83 -10.53 6.62
N SER A 79 11.71 -10.52 7.33
CA SER A 79 11.13 -11.71 7.98
C SER A 79 10.60 -12.74 6.98
N LEU A 80 10.10 -12.28 5.83
CA LEU A 80 9.54 -13.12 4.77
C LEU A 80 10.52 -13.39 3.63
N ALA A 81 11.71 -12.80 3.65
CA ALA A 81 12.70 -12.86 2.58
C ALA A 81 13.18 -14.27 2.19
N ALA A 82 13.03 -15.25 3.08
CA ALA A 82 13.39 -16.65 2.81
C ALA A 82 12.30 -17.40 2.02
N ASN A 83 11.13 -16.79 1.80
CA ASN A 83 9.99 -17.43 1.16
C ASN A 83 9.81 -16.92 -0.26
N GLU A 84 9.39 -17.79 -1.16
CA GLU A 84 8.90 -17.37 -2.46
C GLU A 84 7.45 -16.92 -2.31
N LEU A 85 7.24 -15.60 -2.43
CA LEU A 85 5.90 -15.01 -2.29
C LEU A 85 5.12 -15.25 -3.58
N THR A 86 3.88 -15.71 -3.44
CA THR A 86 2.97 -16.00 -4.55
C THR A 86 1.89 -14.94 -4.68
N ASP A 87 1.32 -14.49 -3.57
CA ASP A 87 0.20 -13.55 -3.58
C ASP A 87 0.31 -12.53 -2.44
N ILE A 88 -0.13 -11.31 -2.72
CA ILE A 88 -0.48 -10.31 -1.71
C ILE A 88 -1.85 -9.75 -2.05
N TYR A 89 -2.75 -9.73 -1.09
CA TYR A 89 -4.06 -9.11 -1.25
C TYR A 89 -4.53 -8.52 0.07
N GLY A 90 -5.27 -7.42 -0.01
CA GLY A 90 -5.66 -6.76 1.21
C GLY A 90 -6.62 -5.59 1.06
N ILE A 91 -7.21 -5.26 2.19
CA ILE A 91 -7.95 -4.02 2.41
C ILE A 91 -6.91 -2.94 2.73
N LEU A 92 -6.63 -2.08 1.76
CA LEU A 92 -5.55 -1.09 1.82
C LEU A 92 -6.03 0.36 2.02
N ASN A 93 -7.35 0.57 2.02
CA ASN A 93 -7.95 1.90 2.19
C ASN A 93 -9.02 1.87 3.28
N GLY A 94 -8.83 2.67 4.33
CA GLY A 94 -9.75 2.73 5.48
C GLY A 94 -11.07 3.41 5.16
N THR A 95 -11.08 4.44 4.29
CA THR A 95 -12.29 5.16 3.90
C THR A 95 -13.28 4.24 3.21
N THR A 96 -12.82 3.49 2.20
CA THR A 96 -13.68 2.56 1.45
C THR A 96 -14.15 1.40 2.32
N ASN A 97 -13.29 0.90 3.21
CA ASN A 97 -13.69 -0.16 4.13
C ASN A 97 -14.74 0.32 5.14
N TYR A 98 -14.63 1.55 5.64
CA TYR A 98 -15.64 2.16 6.49
C TYR A 98 -16.98 2.27 5.75
N ILE A 99 -16.99 2.82 4.53
CA ILE A 99 -18.21 2.97 3.72
C ILE A 99 -18.88 1.61 3.51
N LEU A 100 -18.15 0.60 3.05
CA LEU A 100 -18.68 -0.74 2.86
C LEU A 100 -19.16 -1.38 4.18
N THR A 101 -18.50 -1.10 5.30
CA THR A 101 -18.93 -1.58 6.63
C THR A 101 -20.29 -0.98 7.01
N GLN A 102 -20.51 0.33 6.80
CA GLN A 102 -21.79 0.98 7.07
C GLN A 102 -22.91 0.44 6.16
N MET A 103 -22.62 0.22 4.88
CA MET A 103 -23.58 -0.40 3.96
C MET A 103 -23.95 -1.82 4.40
N ILE A 104 -22.98 -2.62 4.82
CA ILE A 104 -23.17 -4.03 5.19
C ILE A 104 -23.89 -4.17 6.55
N LYS A 105 -23.50 -3.39 7.56
CA LYS A 105 -23.95 -3.58 8.94
C LYS A 105 -25.17 -2.73 9.30
N GLU A 106 -25.20 -1.49 8.80
CA GLU A 106 -26.24 -0.53 9.13
C GLU A 106 -27.28 -0.37 8.01
N GLY A 107 -27.04 -0.97 6.83
CA GLY A 107 -27.93 -0.84 5.68
C GLY A 107 -27.97 0.57 5.10
N GLU A 108 -26.92 1.36 5.30
CA GLU A 108 -26.84 2.71 4.78
C GLU A 108 -26.60 2.71 3.27
N THR A 109 -27.14 3.72 2.57
CA THR A 109 -26.78 3.94 1.16
C THR A 109 -25.32 4.39 1.06
N PHE A 110 -24.71 4.21 -0.10
CA PHE A 110 -23.35 4.67 -0.37
C PHE A 110 -23.18 6.16 -0.03
N GLU A 111 -24.13 7.01 -0.43
CA GLU A 111 -24.09 8.45 -0.19
C GLU A 111 -24.11 8.80 1.30
N ASN A 112 -24.96 8.11 2.09
CA ASN A 112 -25.05 8.33 3.54
C ASN A 112 -23.77 7.87 4.24
N ALA A 113 -23.28 6.69 3.89
CA ALA A 113 -22.02 6.15 4.43
C ALA A 113 -20.81 7.03 4.08
N LEU A 114 -20.73 7.56 2.85
CA LEU A 114 -19.70 8.52 2.45
C LEU A 114 -19.80 9.82 3.24
N LYS A 115 -21.00 10.37 3.42
CA LYS A 115 -21.22 11.57 4.25
C LYS A 115 -20.77 11.33 5.69
N GLY A 116 -21.13 10.18 6.26
CA GLY A 116 -20.65 9.77 7.59
C GLY A 116 -19.13 9.67 7.67
N ALA A 117 -18.48 9.15 6.63
CA ALA A 117 -17.02 9.12 6.55
C ALA A 117 -16.40 10.53 6.56
N GLN A 118 -17.01 11.49 5.83
CA GLN A 118 -16.55 12.87 5.80
C GLN A 118 -16.76 13.58 7.14
N GLU A 119 -17.91 13.40 7.79
CA GLU A 119 -18.23 13.99 9.10
C GLU A 119 -17.29 13.47 10.20
N ASN A 120 -16.88 12.20 10.12
CA ASN A 120 -15.93 11.59 11.04
C ASN A 120 -14.46 11.87 10.70
N GLY A 121 -14.18 12.59 9.60
CA GLY A 121 -12.82 12.90 9.15
C GLY A 121 -12.06 11.71 8.55
N TYR A 122 -12.77 10.67 8.11
CA TYR A 122 -12.18 9.51 7.44
C TYR A 122 -12.07 9.72 5.92
N ALA A 123 -12.91 10.58 5.34
CA ALA A 123 -12.86 11.00 3.95
C ALA A 123 -12.63 12.51 3.84
N GLU A 124 -11.82 12.90 2.86
CA GLU A 124 -11.67 14.31 2.49
C GLU A 124 -12.90 14.84 1.76
N LYS A 125 -12.95 16.16 1.52
CA LYS A 125 -14.03 16.80 0.75
C LYS A 125 -14.10 16.26 -0.68
N ASP A 126 -12.95 15.99 -1.31
CA ASP A 126 -12.84 15.25 -2.57
C ASP A 126 -12.31 13.84 -2.27
N PRO A 127 -13.19 12.83 -2.17
CA PRO A 127 -12.81 11.47 -1.81
C PRO A 127 -12.45 10.61 -3.03
N THR A 128 -12.36 11.19 -4.23
CA THR A 128 -12.23 10.46 -5.51
C THR A 128 -11.08 9.46 -5.48
N ALA A 129 -9.92 9.84 -4.95
CA ALA A 129 -8.77 8.95 -4.89
C ALA A 129 -9.03 7.69 -4.05
N ASP A 130 -9.88 7.78 -3.04
CA ASP A 130 -10.26 6.64 -2.20
C ASP A 130 -11.36 5.81 -2.88
N ILE A 131 -12.51 6.44 -3.18
CA ILE A 131 -13.71 5.73 -3.63
C ILE A 131 -13.59 5.13 -5.04
N GLU A 132 -12.73 5.69 -5.91
CA GLU A 132 -12.40 5.13 -7.23
C GLU A 132 -11.21 4.16 -7.18
N GLY A 133 -10.61 3.92 -6.00
CA GLY A 133 -9.58 2.90 -5.79
C GLY A 133 -8.15 3.33 -6.11
N HIS A 134 -7.90 4.57 -6.53
CA HIS A 134 -6.56 5.04 -6.94
C HIS A 134 -5.53 4.98 -5.81
N ASP A 135 -5.94 5.30 -4.56
CA ASP A 135 -5.08 5.12 -3.38
C ASP A 135 -4.66 3.66 -3.20
N THR A 136 -5.62 2.75 -3.34
CA THR A 136 -5.39 1.30 -3.27
C THR A 136 -4.46 0.83 -4.40
N CYS A 137 -4.61 1.34 -5.63
CA CYS A 137 -3.73 1.01 -6.76
C CYS A 137 -2.27 1.37 -6.49
N ARG A 138 -1.99 2.57 -5.98
CA ARG A 138 -0.62 2.99 -5.64
C ARG A 138 0.02 2.07 -4.60
N LYS A 139 -0.75 1.72 -3.55
CA LYS A 139 -0.28 0.79 -2.50
C LYS A 139 -0.06 -0.62 -3.04
N THR A 140 -0.96 -1.11 -3.89
CA THR A 140 -0.84 -2.41 -4.55
C THR A 140 0.41 -2.47 -5.43
N ALA A 141 0.68 -1.42 -6.21
CA ALA A 141 1.88 -1.31 -7.06
C ALA A 141 3.18 -1.39 -6.22
N ILE A 142 3.23 -0.68 -5.09
CA ILE A 142 4.39 -0.72 -4.18
C ILE A 142 4.59 -2.13 -3.62
N LEU A 143 3.53 -2.77 -3.12
CA LEU A 143 3.61 -4.13 -2.58
C LEU A 143 4.01 -5.15 -3.64
N ALA A 144 3.43 -5.06 -4.85
CA ALA A 144 3.77 -5.92 -5.98
C ALA A 144 5.25 -5.77 -6.39
N SER A 145 5.71 -4.52 -6.49
CA SER A 145 7.10 -4.22 -6.87
C SER A 145 8.11 -4.79 -5.87
N LEU A 146 7.80 -4.72 -4.57
CA LEU A 146 8.65 -5.30 -3.52
C LEU A 146 8.60 -6.83 -3.50
N ALA A 147 7.40 -7.41 -3.56
CA ALA A 147 7.23 -8.86 -3.45
C ALA A 147 7.82 -9.62 -4.64
N PHE A 148 7.71 -9.05 -5.84
CA PHE A 148 8.15 -9.72 -7.08
C PHE A 148 9.45 -9.15 -7.66
N GLY A 149 10.04 -8.15 -7.00
CA GLY A 149 11.35 -7.62 -7.32
C GLY A 149 11.45 -6.82 -8.62
N LYS A 150 10.31 -6.38 -9.19
CA LYS A 150 10.24 -5.64 -10.45
C LYS A 150 9.24 -4.51 -10.34
N PHE A 151 9.49 -3.41 -11.07
CA PHE A 151 8.58 -2.27 -11.08
C PHE A 151 7.22 -2.63 -11.67
N VAL A 152 6.16 -2.31 -10.94
CA VAL A 152 4.76 -2.37 -11.35
C VAL A 152 4.22 -0.95 -11.38
N ASP A 153 3.75 -0.49 -12.54
CA ASP A 153 3.19 0.84 -12.69
C ASP A 153 1.75 0.87 -12.14
N SER A 154 1.49 1.79 -11.21
CA SER A 154 0.16 1.94 -10.61
C SER A 154 -0.90 2.38 -11.62
N ASP A 155 -0.50 3.09 -12.68
CA ASP A 155 -1.41 3.60 -13.70
C ASP A 155 -1.83 2.51 -14.71
N GLU A 156 -1.09 1.38 -14.75
CA GLU A 156 -1.42 0.21 -15.56
C GLU A 156 -2.27 -0.85 -14.82
N ILE A 157 -2.48 -0.69 -13.50
CA ILE A 157 -3.29 -1.62 -12.71
C ILE A 157 -4.78 -1.40 -13.03
N PRO A 158 -5.51 -2.42 -13.52
CA PRO A 158 -6.97 -2.36 -13.64
C PRO A 158 -7.60 -1.99 -12.29
N CYS A 159 -8.43 -0.93 -12.30
CA CYS A 159 -8.93 -0.33 -11.08
C CYS A 159 -10.43 -0.07 -11.17
N ASP A 160 -11.21 -0.77 -10.34
CA ASP A 160 -12.61 -0.50 -10.08
C ASP A 160 -12.78 -0.09 -8.61
N GLY A 161 -13.35 1.10 -8.38
CA GLY A 161 -13.69 1.61 -7.06
C GLY A 161 -15.02 1.03 -6.52
N ILE A 162 -15.52 1.64 -5.46
CA ILE A 162 -16.75 1.20 -4.78
C ILE A 162 -18.00 2.00 -5.17
N THR A 163 -17.89 2.99 -6.02
CA THR A 163 -18.98 3.90 -6.40
C THR A 163 -20.15 3.22 -7.09
N LYS A 164 -19.93 2.05 -7.68
CA LYS A 164 -20.96 1.23 -8.34
C LYS A 164 -21.55 0.14 -7.45
N VAL A 165 -21.02 -0.04 -6.24
CA VAL A 165 -21.55 -1.04 -5.29
C VAL A 165 -22.86 -0.54 -4.69
N THR A 166 -23.91 -1.32 -4.83
CA THR A 166 -25.26 -0.99 -4.36
C THR A 166 -25.62 -1.77 -3.09
N LEU A 167 -26.65 -1.33 -2.37
CA LEU A 167 -27.22 -2.10 -1.27
C LEU A 167 -27.76 -3.48 -1.73
N GLU A 168 -28.28 -3.55 -2.96
CA GLU A 168 -28.75 -4.81 -3.52
C GLU A 168 -27.60 -5.81 -3.68
N ASP A 169 -26.41 -5.35 -4.13
CA ASP A 169 -25.22 -6.19 -4.20
C ASP A 169 -24.80 -6.70 -2.83
N VAL A 170 -24.85 -5.84 -1.81
CA VAL A 170 -24.55 -6.20 -0.41
C VAL A 170 -25.53 -7.24 0.13
N GLU A 171 -26.84 -7.07 -0.15
CA GLU A 171 -27.87 -8.03 0.25
C GLU A 171 -27.71 -9.37 -0.45
N TYR A 172 -27.37 -9.37 -1.74
CA TYR A 172 -27.11 -10.63 -2.47
C TYR A 172 -25.87 -11.32 -1.92
N ALA A 173 -24.78 -10.62 -1.67
CA ALA A 173 -23.59 -11.20 -1.04
C ALA A 173 -23.94 -11.85 0.31
N ALA A 174 -24.71 -11.16 1.15
CA ALA A 174 -25.14 -11.68 2.46
C ALA A 174 -25.97 -12.97 2.35
N LYS A 175 -26.84 -13.10 1.32
CA LYS A 175 -27.62 -14.33 1.08
C LYS A 175 -26.73 -15.54 0.76
N PHE A 176 -25.53 -15.32 0.26
CA PHE A 176 -24.54 -16.37 0.01
C PHE A 176 -23.54 -16.54 1.17
N GLY A 177 -23.77 -15.89 2.32
CA GLY A 177 -22.84 -15.93 3.46
C GLY A 177 -21.53 -15.23 3.16
N ALA A 178 -21.57 -14.15 2.37
CA ALA A 178 -20.40 -13.42 1.94
C ALA A 178 -20.51 -11.91 2.22
N VAL A 179 -19.40 -11.19 2.13
CA VAL A 179 -19.31 -9.73 2.25
C VAL A 179 -18.56 -9.14 1.07
N ILE A 180 -18.77 -7.86 0.80
CA ILE A 180 -18.03 -7.12 -0.22
C ILE A 180 -16.94 -6.28 0.44
N LYS A 181 -15.70 -6.39 -0.05
CA LYS A 181 -14.55 -5.58 0.36
C LYS A 181 -13.82 -5.04 -0.87
N LEU A 182 -13.29 -3.81 -0.81
CA LEU A 182 -12.36 -3.34 -1.83
C LEU A 182 -10.98 -3.94 -1.57
N LEU A 183 -10.48 -4.74 -2.51
CA LEU A 183 -9.18 -5.38 -2.40
C LEU A 183 -8.20 -4.85 -3.43
N GLY A 184 -6.96 -4.57 -2.99
CA GLY A 184 -5.80 -4.62 -3.85
C GLY A 184 -5.28 -6.05 -3.89
N ILE A 185 -5.13 -6.59 -5.08
CA ILE A 185 -4.75 -8.00 -5.32
C ILE A 185 -3.52 -8.01 -6.20
N THR A 186 -2.52 -8.79 -5.85
CA THR A 186 -1.38 -9.05 -6.73
C THR A 186 -0.89 -10.48 -6.55
N SER A 187 -0.56 -11.13 -7.67
CA SER A 187 -0.13 -12.52 -7.71
C SER A 187 1.00 -12.71 -8.71
N ARG A 188 1.89 -13.65 -8.42
CA ARG A 188 2.93 -14.07 -9.36
C ARG A 188 2.29 -14.83 -10.52
N ALA A 189 2.65 -14.49 -11.76
CA ALA A 189 2.26 -15.20 -12.96
C ALA A 189 3.51 -15.77 -13.66
N GLU A 190 3.34 -16.76 -14.55
CA GLU A 190 4.46 -17.40 -15.28
C GLU A 190 5.35 -16.39 -15.99
N ASN A 191 4.76 -15.38 -16.63
CA ASN A 191 5.48 -14.40 -17.45
C ASN A 191 5.39 -12.96 -16.89
N GLY A 192 4.98 -12.79 -15.61
CA GLY A 192 4.79 -11.43 -15.09
C GLY A 192 4.19 -11.40 -13.69
N VAL A 193 3.45 -10.34 -13.47
CA VAL A 193 2.63 -10.13 -12.26
C VAL A 193 1.20 -9.89 -12.69
N TYR A 194 0.29 -10.51 -12.00
CA TYR A 194 -1.12 -10.12 -12.02
C TYR A 194 -1.34 -9.08 -10.94
N ALA A 195 -1.98 -7.98 -11.27
CA ALA A 195 -2.39 -6.97 -10.28
C ALA A 195 -3.74 -6.36 -10.67
N MET A 196 -4.61 -6.13 -9.68
CA MET A 196 -5.87 -5.42 -9.86
C MET A 196 -6.37 -4.82 -8.54
N VAL A 197 -7.25 -3.84 -8.66
CA VAL A 197 -8.03 -3.29 -7.55
C VAL A 197 -9.50 -3.38 -7.91
N CYS A 198 -10.29 -4.04 -7.08
CA CYS A 198 -11.73 -4.17 -7.33
C CYS A 198 -12.52 -4.49 -6.06
N PRO A 199 -13.83 -4.21 -6.02
CA PRO A 199 -14.74 -4.83 -5.07
C PRO A 199 -14.72 -6.34 -5.25
N ALA A 200 -14.47 -7.07 -4.18
CA ALA A 200 -14.39 -8.52 -4.17
C ALA A 200 -15.41 -9.10 -3.18
N ILE A 201 -16.03 -10.21 -3.57
CA ILE A 201 -16.93 -10.97 -2.70
C ILE A 201 -16.07 -11.98 -1.92
N LEU A 202 -16.12 -11.89 -0.60
CA LEU A 202 -15.40 -12.77 0.32
C LEU A 202 -16.39 -13.61 1.12
N ASP A 203 -16.14 -14.91 1.20
CA ASP A 203 -16.85 -15.77 2.15
C ASP A 203 -16.69 -15.22 3.58
N SER A 204 -17.74 -15.25 4.39
CA SER A 204 -17.73 -14.68 5.75
C SER A 204 -16.72 -15.38 6.69
N SER A 205 -16.26 -16.59 6.35
CA SER A 205 -15.18 -17.28 7.07
C SER A 205 -13.77 -16.80 6.68
N HIS A 206 -13.64 -16.02 5.60
CA HIS A 206 -12.34 -15.51 5.17
C HIS A 206 -11.79 -14.49 6.17
N PRO A 207 -10.49 -14.54 6.56
CA PRO A 207 -9.93 -13.64 7.58
C PRO A 207 -10.14 -12.15 7.31
N LEU A 208 -10.11 -11.71 6.04
CA LEU A 208 -10.35 -10.31 5.66
C LEU A 208 -11.83 -9.91 5.76
N ALA A 209 -12.77 -10.85 5.73
CA ALA A 209 -14.20 -10.56 5.78
C ALA A 209 -14.61 -9.84 7.08
N GLY A 210 -13.98 -10.20 8.19
CA GLY A 210 -14.24 -9.63 9.51
C GLY A 210 -13.50 -8.31 9.81
N ILE A 211 -12.78 -7.75 8.83
CA ILE A 211 -12.09 -6.47 9.03
C ILE A 211 -13.03 -5.32 8.67
N ASP A 212 -13.45 -4.57 9.69
CA ASP A 212 -14.46 -3.53 9.59
C ASP A 212 -13.90 -2.13 9.81
N ASP A 213 -14.76 -1.14 9.62
CA ASP A 213 -14.49 0.28 9.85
C ASP A 213 -13.24 0.78 9.08
N VAL A 214 -12.41 1.58 9.73
CA VAL A 214 -11.19 2.18 9.14
C VAL A 214 -9.96 1.26 9.21
N PHE A 215 -10.15 0.00 9.63
CA PHE A 215 -9.02 -0.92 9.74
C PHE A 215 -8.64 -1.52 8.39
N ASN A 216 -7.36 -1.80 8.27
CA ASN A 216 -6.76 -2.45 7.11
C ASN A 216 -6.28 -3.85 7.47
N GLY A 217 -6.24 -4.73 6.48
CA GLY A 217 -5.65 -6.05 6.60
C GLY A 217 -4.96 -6.46 5.32
N ILE A 218 -3.77 -6.98 5.44
CA ILE A 218 -2.92 -7.36 4.30
C ILE A 218 -2.54 -8.82 4.49
N MET A 219 -2.94 -9.67 3.55
CA MET A 219 -2.53 -11.07 3.52
C MET A 219 -1.39 -11.26 2.54
N VAL A 220 -0.40 -12.01 2.99
CA VAL A 220 0.76 -12.40 2.19
C VAL A 220 0.80 -13.92 2.18
N ARG A 221 0.86 -14.49 0.99
CA ARG A 221 1.00 -15.94 0.76
C ARG A 221 2.36 -16.25 0.17
N GLY A 222 2.97 -17.33 0.62
CA GLY A 222 4.22 -17.83 0.06
C GLY A 222 4.30 -19.34 0.11
N GLU A 223 5.13 -19.91 -0.76
CA GLU A 223 5.42 -21.34 -0.74
C GLU A 223 6.09 -21.73 0.59
N GLY A 224 5.57 -22.73 1.25
CA GLY A 224 6.06 -23.17 2.56
C GLY A 224 5.64 -22.30 3.75
N LEU A 225 5.31 -21.02 3.53
CA LEU A 225 4.84 -20.11 4.59
C LEU A 225 3.33 -20.27 4.84
N GLY A 226 2.55 -20.52 3.78
CA GLY A 226 1.10 -20.42 3.83
C GLY A 226 0.64 -18.95 3.88
N ASP A 227 -0.47 -18.70 4.55
CA ASP A 227 -1.06 -17.38 4.67
C ASP A 227 -0.61 -16.69 5.97
N VAL A 228 -0.09 -15.47 5.85
CA VAL A 228 0.21 -14.57 6.97
C VAL A 228 -0.60 -13.31 6.80
N MET A 229 -1.20 -12.81 7.88
CA MET A 229 -2.00 -11.58 7.86
C MET A 229 -1.41 -10.52 8.77
N PHE A 230 -1.33 -9.30 8.25
CA PHE A 230 -0.99 -8.09 8.98
C PHE A 230 -2.25 -7.23 9.12
N TYR A 231 -2.57 -6.81 10.33
CA TYR A 231 -3.79 -6.09 10.65
C TYR A 231 -3.53 -4.88 11.53
N GLY A 232 -4.24 -3.79 11.28
CA GLY A 232 -4.14 -2.59 12.10
C GLY A 232 -4.76 -1.35 11.48
N ARG A 233 -4.39 -0.17 11.99
CA ARG A 233 -4.81 1.11 11.42
C ARG A 233 -3.97 1.45 10.19
N GLY A 234 -4.62 1.51 9.03
CA GLY A 234 -3.98 1.79 7.74
C GLY A 234 -3.64 3.27 7.51
N ALA A 235 -4.11 4.18 8.37
CA ALA A 235 -3.87 5.60 8.31
C ALA A 235 -3.94 6.24 9.69
N GLY A 236 -3.59 7.53 9.78
CA GLY A 236 -3.65 8.34 10.99
C GLY A 236 -2.30 8.93 11.38
N ALA A 237 -2.29 10.08 12.04
CA ALA A 237 -1.07 10.82 12.36
C ALA A 237 -0.07 9.98 13.19
N LEU A 238 -0.51 9.40 14.29
CA LEU A 238 0.36 8.61 15.17
C LEU A 238 0.83 7.28 14.53
N PRO A 239 -0.03 6.47 13.87
CA PRO A 239 0.41 5.28 13.16
C PRO A 239 1.46 5.60 12.07
N THR A 240 1.22 6.62 11.26
CA THR A 240 2.16 7.05 10.20
C THR A 240 3.48 7.55 10.80
N ALA A 241 3.42 8.38 11.85
CA ALA A 241 4.61 8.88 12.54
C ALA A 241 5.44 7.72 13.15
N SER A 242 4.78 6.70 13.70
CA SER A 242 5.44 5.50 14.23
C SER A 242 6.23 4.77 13.15
N ALA A 243 5.66 4.60 11.95
CA ALA A 243 6.32 3.94 10.81
C ALA A 243 7.52 4.77 10.31
N VAL A 244 7.35 6.09 10.15
CA VAL A 244 8.46 7.01 9.78
C VAL A 244 9.59 6.94 10.80
N LEU A 245 9.28 7.02 12.10
CA LEU A 245 10.29 6.94 13.16
C LEU A 245 11.00 5.57 13.17
N SER A 246 10.27 4.49 12.91
CA SER A 246 10.84 3.15 12.77
C SER A 246 11.85 3.08 11.62
N ASP A 247 11.57 3.72 10.49
CA ASP A 247 12.50 3.81 9.36
C ASP A 247 13.73 4.66 9.67
N ILE A 248 13.56 5.78 10.40
CA ILE A 248 14.70 6.59 10.88
C ILE A 248 15.60 5.75 11.77
N ILE A 249 15.05 5.01 12.74
CA ILE A 249 15.80 4.15 13.65
C ILE A 249 16.53 3.05 12.86
N ASP A 250 15.87 2.45 11.87
CA ASP A 250 16.47 1.41 11.04
C ASP A 250 17.62 1.95 10.18
N THR A 251 17.44 3.13 9.59
CA THR A 251 18.47 3.86 8.84
C THR A 251 19.70 4.15 9.72
N VAL A 252 19.48 4.59 10.97
CA VAL A 252 20.59 4.88 11.91
C VAL A 252 21.33 3.60 12.29
N LYS A 253 20.63 2.49 12.52
CA LYS A 253 21.25 1.18 12.78
C LYS A 253 22.10 0.67 11.61
N HIS A 254 21.77 1.08 10.40
CA HIS A 254 22.44 0.68 9.16
C HIS A 254 23.16 1.88 8.49
N LYS A 255 23.71 2.80 9.28
CA LYS A 255 24.27 4.07 8.81
C LYS A 255 25.31 3.91 7.69
N ASP A 256 26.12 2.85 7.74
CA ASP A 256 27.19 2.60 6.77
C ASP A 256 26.86 1.46 5.79
N LYS A 257 25.60 1.08 5.70
CA LYS A 257 25.13 -0.04 4.88
C LYS A 257 23.86 0.34 4.12
N HIS A 258 23.86 0.03 2.82
CA HIS A 258 22.65 0.11 2.01
C HIS A 258 21.75 -1.12 2.26
N ILE A 259 20.51 -0.88 2.67
CA ILE A 259 19.46 -1.90 2.84
C ILE A 259 18.88 -2.23 1.48
N ARG A 260 18.98 -3.49 1.06
CA ARG A 260 18.42 -3.96 -0.21
C ARG A 260 16.95 -4.32 -0.03
N LEU A 261 16.07 -3.63 -0.73
CA LEU A 261 14.63 -3.90 -0.70
C LEU A 261 14.16 -4.92 -1.76
N GLY A 262 15.05 -5.41 -2.61
CA GLY A 262 14.71 -6.40 -3.63
C GLY A 262 14.06 -5.85 -4.90
N TRP A 263 13.65 -4.61 -4.92
CA TRP A 263 13.01 -3.93 -6.06
C TRP A 263 14.04 -3.53 -7.14
N SER A 264 13.84 -3.93 -8.38
CA SER A 264 14.75 -3.68 -9.51
C SER A 264 14.12 -2.85 -10.63
N LEU A 265 14.98 -2.31 -11.52
CA LEU A 265 14.58 -1.46 -12.66
C LEU A 265 13.84 -2.20 -13.80
N SER A 266 13.85 -3.53 -13.83
CA SER A 266 13.19 -4.24 -14.93
C SER A 266 11.68 -4.10 -14.81
N LEU A 267 11.04 -3.58 -15.86
CA LEU A 267 9.58 -3.57 -16.00
C LEU A 267 9.05 -5.01 -16.04
N ILE A 268 7.91 -5.22 -15.42
CA ILE A 268 7.16 -6.45 -15.51
C ILE A 268 5.85 -6.17 -16.24
N HIS A 269 5.45 -7.07 -17.14
CA HIS A 269 4.14 -6.97 -17.76
C HIS A 269 3.06 -7.40 -16.76
N ILE A 270 2.04 -6.54 -16.59
CA ILE A 270 0.81 -6.89 -15.86
C ILE A 270 -0.01 -7.78 -16.78
N SER A 271 -0.28 -9.01 -16.35
CA SER A 271 -1.15 -9.93 -17.09
C SER A 271 -2.60 -9.54 -16.84
N GLU A 272 -3.38 -9.31 -17.92
CA GLU A 272 -4.82 -9.11 -17.79
C GLU A 272 -5.51 -10.37 -17.25
N PRO A 273 -6.56 -10.21 -16.41
CA PRO A 273 -7.34 -11.35 -15.97
C PRO A 273 -8.02 -12.00 -17.17
N THR A 274 -7.73 -13.27 -17.43
CA THR A 274 -8.51 -14.05 -18.38
C THR A 274 -9.94 -14.14 -17.83
N ARG A 275 -10.87 -13.42 -18.46
CA ARG A 275 -12.30 -13.62 -18.20
C ARG A 275 -12.63 -15.07 -18.58
N ARG A 276 -12.81 -15.93 -17.59
CA ARG A 276 -13.42 -17.23 -17.73
C ARG A 276 -14.82 -17.21 -17.15
#